data_37081693bbea2ce64d24a84e4b8853d6
#
_entry.id   37081693bbea2ce64d24a84e4b8853d6
#
_cell.length_a   1.000
_cell.length_b   1.000
_cell.length_c   1.000
_cell.angle_alpha   90.00
_cell.angle_beta   90.00
_cell.angle_gamma   90.00
#
_symmetry.space_group_name_H-M   'P 1'
#
loop_
_entity.id
_entity.type
_entity.pdbx_description
1 polymer ?
#
loop_
_entity_poly.entity_id
_entity_poly.type
_entity_poly.pdbx_seq_one_letter_code
_entity_poly.pdbx_strand_id
1 'polypeptide(L)'
;MGVVRVFVKSFGCSTNLADGEVMAGCLAKAGYVLVDGLLDADVVVYNTCAVKGPTENRMINLLRRVPKGKKLVVVGCLPLINFERLQREVAFDGVAGPALGEKIVDVVEAVLRGEKVYALENADKAKPSLSLPRVRLNPVVGIIPISYGCLGSCAYCCVVFARGRLRSYAVDEITKRVGLDLADGVREFWLTSQDTACYGLDIGTNLPELLRAVCDVDGDFKVRVGMMTPNMALKILDKLIEAYKSEKVFKFLHLPVQSGDNQVLARMRRFYTVEDFKQIVNAFREAFPRITIATDVICGFPGETREAFEKTLHLLEEIKPDIVNVSKFFARPRTPAANMDGALPFSEVKERSTRLSRLASKIALEKNMEWVGWEGEILIDEPGTVPGSWVGRNFAYKPVVVKSAINLLGKTLRIRVLKAFQTHLEGEILS
;
A
#
# COMPACT_ATOMS: atom_id res chain seq x y z
N MET A 1 -11.38 38.31 -0.12
CA MET A 1 -10.84 37.28 0.80
C MET A 1 -9.44 36.96 0.33
N GLY A 2 -8.47 36.86 1.25
CA GLY A 2 -7.11 36.44 0.89
C GLY A 2 -7.11 35.01 0.34
N VAL A 3 -6.08 34.64 -0.41
CA VAL A 3 -5.91 33.29 -0.96
C VAL A 3 -5.68 32.32 0.20
N VAL A 4 -6.54 31.32 0.35
CA VAL A 4 -6.44 30.30 1.42
C VAL A 4 -5.41 29.26 1.03
N ARG A 5 -4.46 28.99 1.94
CA ARG A 5 -3.37 28.04 1.77
C ARG A 5 -3.66 26.73 2.51
N VAL A 6 -3.57 25.63 1.80
CA VAL A 6 -3.89 24.30 2.33
C VAL A 6 -2.68 23.38 2.27
N PHE A 7 -2.34 22.77 3.40
CA PHE A 7 -1.35 21.72 3.50
C PHE A 7 -2.05 20.36 3.53
N VAL A 8 -1.75 19.48 2.57
CA VAL A 8 -2.30 18.13 2.49
C VAL A 8 -1.18 17.11 2.69
N LYS A 9 -1.33 16.21 3.66
CA LYS A 9 -0.34 15.13 3.87
C LYS A 9 -1.02 13.79 4.13
N SER A 10 -0.63 12.77 3.36
CA SER A 10 -1.15 11.42 3.44
C SER A 10 -0.18 10.46 4.11
N PHE A 11 -0.73 9.50 4.86
CA PHE A 11 0.00 8.44 5.54
C PHE A 11 -0.65 7.09 5.28
N GLY A 12 0.13 6.01 5.28
CA GLY A 12 -0.37 4.65 5.21
C GLY A 12 -0.11 3.96 3.87
N CYS A 13 -1.11 3.22 3.38
CA CYS A 13 -1.01 2.40 2.17
C CYS A 13 -1.14 3.23 0.87
N SER A 14 -0.82 2.60 -0.25
CA SER A 14 -0.94 3.21 -1.59
C SER A 14 -2.36 3.72 -1.89
N THR A 15 -3.41 3.02 -1.48
CA THR A 15 -4.79 3.52 -1.63
C THR A 15 -4.99 4.84 -0.87
N ASN A 16 -4.43 4.97 0.33
CA ASN A 16 -4.54 6.21 1.11
C ASN A 16 -3.74 7.36 0.49
N LEU A 17 -2.59 7.05 -0.13
CA LEU A 17 -1.81 8.04 -0.90
C LEU A 17 -2.61 8.53 -2.10
N ALA A 18 -3.21 7.63 -2.88
CA ALA A 18 -4.07 7.99 -4.01
C ALA A 18 -5.27 8.87 -3.59
N ASP A 19 -5.92 8.56 -2.46
CA ASP A 19 -6.99 9.41 -1.91
C ASP A 19 -6.48 10.82 -1.63
N GLY A 20 -5.27 10.96 -1.09
CA GLY A 20 -4.64 12.25 -0.80
C GLY A 20 -4.30 13.05 -2.05
N GLU A 21 -3.80 12.40 -3.11
CA GLU A 21 -3.52 13.02 -4.40
C GLU A 21 -4.80 13.58 -5.05
N VAL A 22 -5.91 12.83 -4.96
CA VAL A 22 -7.22 13.29 -5.44
C VAL A 22 -7.74 14.45 -4.61
N MET A 23 -7.68 14.38 -3.27
CA MET A 23 -8.10 15.47 -2.40
C MET A 23 -7.30 16.76 -2.68
N ALA A 24 -5.98 16.66 -2.82
CA ALA A 24 -5.12 17.78 -3.18
C ALA A 24 -5.50 18.37 -4.55
N GLY A 25 -5.77 17.53 -5.55
CA GLY A 25 -6.21 17.95 -6.88
C GLY A 25 -7.56 18.67 -6.86
N CYS A 26 -8.53 18.17 -6.10
CA CYS A 26 -9.83 18.80 -5.94
C CYS A 26 -9.75 20.17 -5.26
N LEU A 27 -8.92 20.28 -4.21
CA LEU A 27 -8.68 21.55 -3.52
C LEU A 27 -7.99 22.57 -4.44
N ALA A 28 -6.95 22.16 -5.19
CA ALA A 28 -6.28 23.02 -6.16
C ALA A 28 -7.27 23.52 -7.26
N LYS A 29 -8.11 22.63 -7.79
CA LYS A 29 -9.14 22.97 -8.78
C LYS A 29 -10.19 23.94 -8.22
N ALA A 30 -10.48 23.88 -6.92
CA ALA A 30 -11.39 24.80 -6.24
C ALA A 30 -10.74 26.18 -5.92
N GLY A 31 -9.47 26.40 -6.29
CA GLY A 31 -8.78 27.67 -6.13
C GLY A 31 -7.98 27.82 -4.84
N TYR A 32 -7.83 26.75 -4.05
CA TYR A 32 -6.93 26.75 -2.91
C TYR A 32 -5.46 26.63 -3.34
N VAL A 33 -4.55 27.34 -2.65
CA VAL A 33 -3.11 27.20 -2.88
C VAL A 33 -2.57 26.09 -2.01
N LEU A 34 -2.03 25.06 -2.64
CA LEU A 34 -1.34 23.97 -1.93
C LEU A 34 0.05 24.44 -1.51
N VAL A 35 0.43 24.16 -0.26
CA VAL A 35 1.73 24.49 0.31
C VAL A 35 2.42 23.24 0.86
N ASP A 36 3.77 23.22 0.80
CA ASP A 36 4.57 22.10 1.27
C ASP A 36 4.87 22.17 2.78
N GLY A 37 4.74 23.34 3.37
CA GLY A 37 5.03 23.60 4.78
C GLY A 37 3.76 23.68 5.64
N LEU A 38 3.73 22.92 6.74
CA LEU A 38 2.67 23.01 7.76
C LEU A 38 2.51 24.46 8.28
N LEU A 39 3.62 25.19 8.44
CA LEU A 39 3.62 26.54 9.01
C LEU A 39 3.01 27.57 8.06
N ASP A 40 3.05 27.34 6.77
CA ASP A 40 2.54 28.25 5.75
C ASP A 40 1.05 28.07 5.47
N ALA A 41 0.44 26.99 5.98
CA ALA A 41 -0.97 26.67 5.74
C ALA A 41 -1.91 27.45 6.66
N ASP A 42 -3.09 27.77 6.15
CA ASP A 42 -4.24 28.23 6.92
C ASP A 42 -5.10 27.02 7.37
N VAL A 43 -5.19 26.00 6.49
CA VAL A 43 -5.87 24.73 6.75
C VAL A 43 -4.89 23.57 6.58
N VAL A 44 -4.90 22.65 7.52
CA VAL A 44 -4.11 21.42 7.53
C VAL A 44 -5.02 20.23 7.33
N VAL A 45 -4.84 19.48 6.26
CA VAL A 45 -5.55 18.24 5.97
C VAL A 45 -4.61 17.06 6.16
N TYR A 46 -4.83 16.26 7.20
CA TYR A 46 -4.08 15.03 7.43
C TYR A 46 -4.91 13.79 7.04
N ASN A 47 -4.48 13.12 5.98
CA ASN A 47 -5.07 11.84 5.56
C ASN A 47 -4.38 10.69 6.31
N THR A 48 -5.06 10.17 7.30
CA THR A 48 -4.52 9.33 8.37
C THR A 48 -4.71 7.84 8.14
N CYS A 49 -3.81 7.05 8.72
CA CYS A 49 -3.87 5.59 8.77
C CYS A 49 -3.94 5.11 10.23
N ALA A 50 -4.70 4.03 10.49
CA ALA A 50 -4.83 3.43 11.81
C ALA A 50 -4.86 1.90 11.78
N VAL A 51 -4.25 1.28 10.77
CA VAL A 51 -4.26 -0.18 10.60
C VAL A 51 -3.48 -0.89 11.71
N LYS A 52 -2.39 -0.28 12.21
CA LYS A 52 -1.54 -0.83 13.29
C LYS A 52 -1.51 0.15 14.46
N GLY A 53 -1.45 -0.38 15.70
CA GLY A 53 -1.38 0.44 16.91
C GLY A 53 -0.26 1.48 16.92
N PRO A 54 1.01 1.13 16.59
CA PRO A 54 2.09 2.11 16.49
C PRO A 54 1.84 3.21 15.46
N THR A 55 1.21 2.90 14.33
CA THR A 55 0.84 3.89 13.31
C THR A 55 -0.21 4.85 13.87
N GLU A 56 -1.23 4.33 14.56
CA GLU A 56 -2.23 5.17 15.21
C GLU A 56 -1.62 6.10 16.25
N ASN A 57 -0.73 5.58 17.12
CA ASN A 57 -0.03 6.41 18.12
C ASN A 57 0.77 7.53 17.44
N ARG A 58 1.46 7.21 16.35
CA ARG A 58 2.20 8.21 15.56
C ARG A 58 1.26 9.28 14.98
N MET A 59 0.09 8.86 14.46
CA MET A 59 -0.89 9.81 13.92
C MET A 59 -1.43 10.73 15.00
N ILE A 60 -1.89 10.21 16.14
CA ILE A 60 -2.38 11.01 17.27
C ILE A 60 -1.32 12.02 17.73
N ASN A 61 -0.06 11.57 17.89
CA ASN A 61 1.04 12.48 18.28
C ASN A 61 1.32 13.57 17.24
N LEU A 62 1.18 13.26 15.95
CA LEU A 62 1.35 14.24 14.88
C LEU A 62 0.22 15.27 14.89
N LEU A 63 -1.03 14.83 15.01
CA LEU A 63 -2.21 15.68 15.04
C LEU A 63 -2.17 16.67 16.22
N ARG A 64 -1.71 16.22 17.39
CA ARG A 64 -1.53 17.08 18.58
C ARG A 64 -0.53 18.20 18.42
N ARG A 65 0.41 18.07 17.46
CA ARG A 65 1.48 19.05 17.20
C ARG A 65 1.10 20.12 16.18
N VAL A 66 -0.11 20.07 15.63
CA VAL A 66 -0.60 21.13 14.74
C VAL A 66 -0.69 22.43 15.55
N PRO A 67 -0.07 23.53 15.07
CA PRO A 67 -0.05 24.80 15.81
C PRO A 67 -1.45 25.35 16.06
N LYS A 68 -1.66 25.93 17.23
CA LYS A 68 -2.89 26.66 17.56
C LYS A 68 -3.11 27.79 16.55
N GLY A 69 -4.36 28.00 16.14
CA GLY A 69 -4.75 29.01 15.16
C GLY A 69 -4.83 28.50 13.73
N LYS A 70 -4.32 27.30 13.43
CA LYS A 70 -4.54 26.64 12.14
C LYS A 70 -5.77 25.75 12.21
N LYS A 71 -6.54 25.71 11.12
CA LYS A 71 -7.67 24.78 10.99
C LYS A 71 -7.16 23.39 10.74
N LEU A 72 -7.64 22.39 11.49
CA LEU A 72 -7.26 20.99 11.35
C LEU A 72 -8.41 20.14 10.85
N VAL A 73 -8.23 19.52 9.68
CA VAL A 73 -9.13 18.52 9.11
C VAL A 73 -8.44 17.15 9.14
N VAL A 74 -9.03 16.19 9.85
CA VAL A 74 -8.51 14.82 9.97
C VAL A 74 -9.35 13.90 9.09
N VAL A 75 -8.74 13.35 8.06
CA VAL A 75 -9.42 12.43 7.13
C VAL A 75 -8.76 11.05 7.11
N GLY A 76 -9.35 10.10 6.39
CA GLY A 76 -8.77 8.79 6.18
C GLY A 76 -9.33 7.70 7.12
N CYS A 77 -8.51 6.67 7.39
CA CYS A 77 -8.98 5.49 8.11
C CYS A 77 -9.14 5.70 9.61
N LEU A 78 -8.33 6.56 10.25
CA LEU A 78 -8.35 6.75 11.71
C LEU A 78 -9.73 7.18 12.23
N PRO A 79 -10.41 8.16 11.63
CA PRO A 79 -11.74 8.58 12.11
C PRO A 79 -12.77 7.45 12.15
N LEU A 80 -12.74 6.50 11.22
CA LEU A 80 -13.70 5.40 11.16
C LEU A 80 -13.28 4.18 11.98
N ILE A 81 -11.99 4.04 12.31
CA ILE A 81 -11.48 2.90 13.08
C ILE A 81 -11.53 3.19 14.59
N ASN A 82 -11.13 4.37 15.03
CA ASN A 82 -11.03 4.72 16.45
C ASN A 82 -11.37 6.19 16.70
N PHE A 83 -12.61 6.55 16.41
CA PHE A 83 -13.10 7.93 16.56
C PHE A 83 -13.09 8.41 18.01
N GLU A 84 -13.48 7.57 18.96
CA GLU A 84 -13.52 7.91 20.38
C GLU A 84 -12.16 8.37 20.91
N ARG A 85 -11.10 7.66 20.52
CA ARG A 85 -9.74 8.04 20.86
C ARG A 85 -9.33 9.35 20.20
N LEU A 86 -9.64 9.51 18.90
CA LEU A 86 -9.36 10.74 18.17
C LEU A 86 -10.02 11.94 18.85
N GLN A 87 -11.31 11.83 19.15
CA GLN A 87 -12.10 12.90 19.78
C GLN A 87 -11.60 13.26 21.18
N ARG A 88 -11.18 12.28 21.96
CA ARG A 88 -10.64 12.49 23.31
C ARG A 88 -9.26 13.14 23.30
N GLU A 89 -8.42 12.80 22.33
CA GLU A 89 -6.99 13.13 22.37
C GLU A 89 -6.55 14.26 21.45
N VAL A 90 -7.40 14.67 20.48
CA VAL A 90 -7.04 15.66 19.45
C VAL A 90 -8.16 16.69 19.31
N ALA A 91 -7.78 17.97 19.35
CA ALA A 91 -8.66 19.06 18.95
C ALA A 91 -8.61 19.18 17.41
N PHE A 92 -9.73 19.12 16.72
CA PHE A 92 -9.87 19.26 15.29
C PHE A 92 -11.08 20.12 14.93
N ASP A 93 -11.07 20.74 13.74
CA ASP A 93 -12.19 21.52 13.21
C ASP A 93 -13.08 20.66 12.31
N GLY A 94 -12.49 19.74 11.53
CA GLY A 94 -13.24 18.82 10.68
C GLY A 94 -12.71 17.38 10.77
N VAL A 95 -13.61 16.42 10.58
CA VAL A 95 -13.27 15.01 10.52
C VAL A 95 -14.08 14.32 9.45
N ALA A 96 -13.41 13.44 8.65
CA ALA A 96 -14.08 12.71 7.58
C ALA A 96 -13.45 11.34 7.32
N GLY A 97 -14.21 10.45 6.66
CA GLY A 97 -13.73 9.15 6.21
C GLY A 97 -12.68 9.23 5.09
N PRO A 98 -12.16 8.09 4.61
CA PRO A 98 -11.31 8.03 3.43
C PRO A 98 -12.15 8.18 2.14
N ALA A 99 -11.46 8.32 0.98
CA ALA A 99 -12.08 8.33 -0.35
C ALA A 99 -13.14 9.44 -0.52
N LEU A 100 -12.88 10.64 -0.01
CA LEU A 100 -13.78 11.79 -0.09
C LEU A 100 -13.95 12.33 -1.52
N GLY A 101 -12.89 12.23 -2.33
CA GLY A 101 -12.89 12.89 -3.65
C GLY A 101 -13.09 14.39 -3.52
N GLU A 102 -14.02 14.91 -4.31
CA GLU A 102 -14.40 16.33 -4.35
C GLU A 102 -15.07 16.86 -3.08
N LYS A 103 -15.69 16.00 -2.27
CA LYS A 103 -16.33 16.40 -0.99
C LYS A 103 -15.34 17.01 0.02
N ILE A 104 -14.04 16.85 -0.19
CA ILE A 104 -13.03 17.52 0.64
C ILE A 104 -13.15 19.05 0.57
N VAL A 105 -13.61 19.59 -0.55
CA VAL A 105 -13.82 21.03 -0.75
C VAL A 105 -14.90 21.53 0.20
N ASP A 106 -16.06 20.86 0.24
CA ASP A 106 -17.18 21.19 1.13
C ASP A 106 -16.75 21.18 2.61
N VAL A 107 -15.95 20.15 2.99
CA VAL A 107 -15.41 20.03 4.34
C VAL A 107 -14.51 21.21 4.71
N VAL A 108 -13.60 21.59 3.81
CA VAL A 108 -12.67 22.72 4.04
C VAL A 108 -13.43 24.04 4.08
N GLU A 109 -14.40 24.27 3.20
CA GLU A 109 -15.23 25.47 3.19
C GLU A 109 -16.03 25.64 4.49
N ALA A 110 -16.67 24.57 4.97
CA ALA A 110 -17.41 24.61 6.23
C ALA A 110 -16.51 24.90 7.43
N VAL A 111 -15.32 24.29 7.48
CA VAL A 111 -14.32 24.56 8.50
C VAL A 111 -13.83 26.02 8.47
N LEU A 112 -13.65 26.60 7.29
CA LEU A 112 -13.28 28.01 7.11
C LEU A 112 -14.38 28.97 7.57
N ARG A 113 -15.66 28.60 7.45
CA ARG A 113 -16.78 29.36 8.03
C ARG A 113 -16.88 29.24 9.55
N GLY A 114 -16.01 28.41 10.17
CA GLY A 114 -16.02 28.17 11.63
C GLY A 114 -16.95 27.04 12.08
N GLU A 115 -17.53 26.30 11.14
CA GLU A 115 -18.36 25.14 11.43
C GLU A 115 -17.50 23.94 11.89
N LYS A 116 -18.02 23.14 12.79
CA LYS A 116 -17.38 21.86 13.18
C LYS A 116 -17.98 20.73 12.33
N VAL A 117 -17.14 20.10 11.49
CA VAL A 117 -17.59 19.14 10.47
C VAL A 117 -17.36 17.69 10.91
N TYR A 118 -18.40 16.85 10.77
CA TYR A 118 -18.35 15.40 10.99
C TYR A 118 -18.90 14.66 9.77
N ALA A 119 -18.03 14.40 8.80
CA ALA A 119 -18.38 13.69 7.57
C ALA A 119 -17.93 12.20 7.65
N LEU A 120 -18.50 11.47 8.61
CA LEU A 120 -18.23 10.06 8.89
C LEU A 120 -19.27 9.14 8.22
N GLU A 121 -19.62 9.43 6.98
CA GLU A 121 -20.60 8.63 6.24
C GLU A 121 -20.18 7.19 6.04
N ASN A 122 -21.15 6.34 5.73
CA ASN A 122 -20.97 4.92 5.54
C ASN A 122 -19.90 4.63 4.48
N ALA A 123 -18.83 3.96 4.89
CA ALA A 123 -17.71 3.58 4.04
C ALA A 123 -18.13 2.77 2.79
N ASP A 124 -19.30 2.12 2.81
CA ASP A 124 -19.81 1.31 1.70
C ASP A 124 -20.29 2.13 0.49
N LYS A 125 -20.38 3.45 0.60
CA LYS A 125 -20.87 4.32 -0.51
C LYS A 125 -19.77 5.13 -1.19
N ALA A 126 -18.62 5.34 -0.55
CA ALA A 126 -17.58 6.21 -1.07
C ALA A 126 -16.76 5.52 -2.18
N LYS A 127 -16.91 5.97 -3.41
CA LYS A 127 -16.08 5.58 -4.56
C LYS A 127 -15.87 6.82 -5.44
N PRO A 128 -14.80 7.61 -5.22
CA PRO A 128 -14.51 8.81 -6.01
C PRO A 128 -14.28 8.44 -7.48
N SER A 129 -14.74 9.29 -8.40
CA SER A 129 -14.48 9.07 -9.82
C SER A 129 -12.97 9.04 -10.11
N LEU A 130 -12.52 8.14 -10.99
CA LEU A 130 -11.13 8.10 -11.45
C LEU A 130 -10.76 9.30 -12.35
N SER A 131 -11.76 10.04 -12.86
CA SER A 131 -11.55 11.26 -13.65
C SER A 131 -11.22 12.51 -12.82
N LEU A 132 -11.35 12.45 -11.49
CA LEU A 132 -11.03 13.57 -10.61
C LEU A 132 -9.58 14.04 -10.77
N PRO A 133 -9.33 15.36 -10.63
CA PRO A 133 -7.98 15.91 -10.70
C PRO A 133 -7.10 15.35 -9.58
N ARG A 134 -5.80 15.27 -9.84
CA ARG A 134 -4.81 14.77 -8.90
C ARG A 134 -3.60 15.69 -8.84
N VAL A 135 -3.04 15.84 -7.66
CA VAL A 135 -1.68 16.39 -7.47
C VAL A 135 -0.83 15.23 -7.00
N ARG A 136 -0.01 14.68 -7.90
CA ARG A 136 0.81 13.51 -7.62
C ARG A 136 1.98 13.86 -6.71
N LEU A 137 2.26 12.98 -5.75
CA LEU A 137 3.46 13.06 -4.90
C LEU A 137 4.72 12.70 -5.69
N ASN A 138 4.57 11.81 -6.68
CA ASN A 138 5.64 11.39 -7.56
C ASN A 138 5.15 11.52 -9.02
N PRO A 139 5.80 12.32 -9.88
CA PRO A 139 5.33 12.57 -11.25
C PRO A 139 5.45 11.34 -12.15
N VAL A 140 6.31 10.36 -11.81
CA VAL A 140 6.55 9.15 -12.61
C VAL A 140 5.62 8.00 -12.21
N VAL A 141 5.10 8.01 -10.98
CA VAL A 141 4.27 6.93 -10.43
C VAL A 141 2.81 7.34 -10.39
N GLY A 142 1.94 6.59 -11.05
CA GLY A 142 0.48 6.71 -11.00
C GLY A 142 -0.13 5.65 -10.08
N ILE A 143 -0.74 6.07 -8.98
CA ILE A 143 -1.41 5.14 -8.07
C ILE A 143 -2.89 5.08 -8.45
N ILE A 144 -3.34 3.92 -8.94
CA ILE A 144 -4.72 3.71 -9.37
C ILE A 144 -5.43 2.72 -8.43
N PRO A 145 -6.34 3.20 -7.58
CA PRO A 145 -7.26 2.29 -6.88
C PRO A 145 -8.15 1.59 -7.92
N ILE A 146 -8.04 0.26 -8.02
CA ILE A 146 -8.88 -0.53 -8.93
C ILE A 146 -10.21 -0.90 -8.28
N SER A 147 -10.24 -0.90 -6.96
CA SER A 147 -11.44 -1.07 -6.13
C SER A 147 -11.24 -0.49 -4.74
N TYR A 148 -12.33 -0.24 -4.05
CA TYR A 148 -12.39 0.05 -2.62
C TYR A 148 -13.08 -1.08 -1.86
N GLY A 149 -12.72 -1.24 -0.58
CA GLY A 149 -13.32 -2.25 0.26
C GLY A 149 -12.74 -3.65 0.06
N CYS A 150 -13.24 -4.61 0.82
CA CYS A 150 -12.74 -5.98 0.84
C CYS A 150 -13.85 -6.98 1.10
N LEU A 151 -13.78 -8.16 0.50
CA LEU A 151 -14.67 -9.30 0.77
C LEU A 151 -14.21 -10.13 1.98
N GLY A 152 -12.97 -9.88 2.47
CA GLY A 152 -12.40 -10.61 3.60
C GLY A 152 -13.10 -10.30 4.93
N SER A 153 -13.05 -11.27 5.83
CA SER A 153 -13.55 -11.19 7.22
C SER A 153 -12.47 -11.54 8.25
N CYS A 154 -11.20 -11.22 7.94
CA CYS A 154 -10.06 -11.54 8.78
C CYS A 154 -10.27 -11.03 10.21
N ALA A 155 -10.05 -11.90 11.20
CA ALA A 155 -10.39 -11.62 12.60
C ALA A 155 -9.64 -10.42 13.21
N TYR A 156 -8.49 -10.06 12.68
CA TYR A 156 -7.65 -8.96 13.13
C TYR A 156 -7.83 -7.65 12.36
N CYS A 157 -8.58 -7.67 11.25
CA CYS A 157 -8.58 -6.56 10.30
C CYS A 157 -9.68 -5.55 10.59
N CYS A 158 -9.27 -4.30 10.85
CA CYS A 158 -10.17 -3.17 11.04
C CYS A 158 -10.44 -2.36 9.75
N VAL A 159 -9.79 -2.75 8.63
CA VAL A 159 -9.84 -1.95 7.39
C VAL A 159 -11.25 -1.92 6.79
N VAL A 160 -12.02 -3.01 6.92
CA VAL A 160 -13.40 -3.07 6.45
C VAL A 160 -14.30 -2.00 7.09
N PHE A 161 -14.00 -1.59 8.33
CA PHE A 161 -14.76 -0.53 9.01
C PHE A 161 -14.53 0.86 8.39
N ALA A 162 -13.36 1.05 7.77
CA ALA A 162 -13.01 2.32 7.14
C ALA A 162 -13.22 2.32 5.62
N ARG A 163 -13.12 1.15 4.97
CA ARG A 163 -13.14 1.02 3.51
C ARG A 163 -14.39 0.32 2.97
N GLY A 164 -15.16 -0.33 3.86
CA GLY A 164 -16.40 -1.02 3.52
C GLY A 164 -16.21 -2.29 2.70
N ARG A 165 -17.28 -2.72 2.01
CA ARG A 165 -17.30 -3.88 1.14
C ARG A 165 -16.75 -3.55 -0.25
N LEU A 166 -16.43 -4.57 -1.03
CA LEU A 166 -15.85 -4.45 -2.37
C LEU A 166 -16.73 -3.60 -3.29
N ARG A 167 -16.10 -2.63 -3.96
CA ARG A 167 -16.64 -1.77 -5.01
C ARG A 167 -15.58 -1.54 -6.07
N SER A 168 -15.64 -2.31 -7.14
CA SER A 168 -14.69 -2.24 -8.24
C SER A 168 -15.01 -1.11 -9.21
N TYR A 169 -14.00 -0.56 -9.86
CA TYR A 169 -14.16 0.29 -11.03
C TYR A 169 -14.28 -0.56 -12.29
N ALA A 170 -15.00 -0.09 -13.28
CA ALA A 170 -15.06 -0.75 -14.58
C ALA A 170 -13.68 -0.72 -15.27
N VAL A 171 -13.42 -1.72 -16.12
CA VAL A 171 -12.13 -1.87 -16.81
C VAL A 171 -11.81 -0.64 -17.64
N ASP A 172 -12.79 -0.10 -18.36
CA ASP A 172 -12.68 1.10 -19.21
C ASP A 172 -12.38 2.37 -18.40
N GLU A 173 -12.93 2.52 -17.19
CA GLU A 173 -12.59 3.65 -16.30
C GLU A 173 -11.10 3.60 -15.91
N ILE A 174 -10.58 2.39 -15.63
CA ILE A 174 -9.18 2.20 -15.22
C ILE A 174 -8.24 2.42 -16.41
N THR A 175 -8.52 1.82 -17.57
CA THR A 175 -7.69 1.99 -18.78
C THR A 175 -7.68 3.43 -19.27
N LYS A 176 -8.83 4.12 -19.23
CA LYS A 176 -8.89 5.54 -19.50
C LYS A 176 -8.01 6.36 -18.54
N ARG A 177 -8.03 6.01 -17.24
CA ARG A 177 -7.17 6.67 -16.25
C ARG A 177 -5.69 6.42 -16.54
N VAL A 178 -5.30 5.21 -16.91
CA VAL A 178 -3.93 4.88 -17.34
C VAL A 178 -3.51 5.76 -18.51
N GLY A 179 -4.35 5.89 -19.55
CA GLY A 179 -4.06 6.74 -20.70
C GLY A 179 -3.86 8.22 -20.35
N LEU A 180 -4.69 8.76 -19.46
CA LEU A 180 -4.56 10.14 -18.98
C LEU A 180 -3.25 10.33 -18.20
N ASP A 181 -2.91 9.42 -17.30
CA ASP A 181 -1.70 9.51 -16.50
C ASP A 181 -0.43 9.33 -17.35
N LEU A 182 -0.48 8.48 -18.39
CA LEU A 182 0.61 8.34 -19.38
C LEU A 182 0.85 9.65 -20.13
N ALA A 183 -0.20 10.32 -20.57
CA ALA A 183 -0.10 11.62 -21.24
C ALA A 183 0.53 12.69 -20.33
N ASP A 184 0.36 12.58 -19.01
CA ASP A 184 0.97 13.43 -18.00
C ASP A 184 2.40 13.00 -17.60
N GLY A 185 2.99 11.98 -18.26
CA GLY A 185 4.38 11.55 -18.05
C GLY A 185 4.59 10.42 -17.04
N VAL A 186 3.53 9.82 -16.52
CA VAL A 186 3.64 8.61 -15.67
C VAL A 186 4.25 7.45 -16.47
N ARG A 187 5.13 6.67 -15.83
CA ARG A 187 5.82 5.52 -16.42
C ARG A 187 5.63 4.24 -15.60
N GLU A 188 5.16 4.37 -14.35
CA GLU A 188 4.90 3.25 -13.47
C GLU A 188 3.49 3.36 -12.88
N PHE A 189 2.71 2.29 -12.95
CA PHE A 189 1.36 2.23 -12.37
C PHE A 189 1.30 1.24 -11.21
N TRP A 190 0.80 1.70 -10.08
CA TRP A 190 0.45 0.85 -8.96
C TRP A 190 -1.05 0.58 -8.97
N LEU A 191 -1.45 -0.59 -9.44
CA LEU A 191 -2.84 -1.05 -9.32
C LEU A 191 -3.06 -1.50 -7.88
N THR A 192 -3.87 -0.77 -7.12
CA THR A 192 -4.02 -0.96 -5.69
C THR A 192 -5.46 -1.17 -5.26
N SER A 193 -5.64 -1.98 -4.22
CA SER A 193 -6.89 -2.14 -3.47
C SER A 193 -6.59 -2.73 -2.09
N GLN A 194 -7.63 -3.05 -1.31
CA GLN A 194 -7.47 -3.79 -0.06
C GLN A 194 -7.16 -5.27 -0.30
N ASP A 195 -7.55 -5.81 -1.46
CA ASP A 195 -7.21 -7.13 -1.98
C ASP A 195 -7.44 -7.11 -3.48
N THR A 196 -6.36 -7.08 -4.27
CA THR A 196 -6.47 -6.96 -5.73
C THR A 196 -7.03 -8.23 -6.38
N ALA A 197 -6.86 -9.41 -5.77
CA ALA A 197 -7.42 -10.65 -6.30
C ALA A 197 -8.97 -10.72 -6.24
N CYS A 198 -9.60 -9.85 -5.42
CA CYS A 198 -11.06 -9.72 -5.37
C CYS A 198 -11.62 -8.80 -6.46
N TYR A 199 -10.76 -8.06 -7.19
CA TYR A 199 -11.22 -7.11 -8.20
C TYR A 199 -12.19 -7.75 -9.18
N GLY A 200 -13.27 -7.03 -9.46
CA GLY A 200 -14.25 -7.37 -10.50
C GLY A 200 -15.32 -8.38 -10.09
N LEU A 201 -15.20 -9.05 -8.93
CA LEU A 201 -16.20 -10.03 -8.49
C LEU A 201 -17.61 -9.43 -8.30
N ASP A 202 -17.70 -8.13 -8.02
CA ASP A 202 -18.94 -7.38 -7.86
C ASP A 202 -19.51 -6.82 -9.17
N ILE A 203 -18.72 -6.85 -10.26
CA ILE A 203 -19.09 -6.30 -11.57
C ILE A 203 -18.93 -7.30 -12.73
N GLY A 204 -18.70 -8.59 -12.43
CA GLY A 204 -18.65 -9.66 -13.44
C GLY A 204 -17.37 -9.75 -14.26
N THR A 205 -16.22 -9.25 -13.72
CA THR A 205 -14.90 -9.37 -14.32
C THR A 205 -13.87 -9.86 -13.28
N ASN A 206 -12.58 -9.83 -13.59
CA ASN A 206 -11.52 -10.29 -12.71
C ASN A 206 -10.18 -9.56 -12.97
N LEU A 207 -9.23 -9.72 -12.03
CA LEU A 207 -7.91 -9.09 -12.13
C LEU A 207 -7.11 -9.49 -13.40
N PRO A 208 -7.05 -10.76 -13.84
CA PRO A 208 -6.40 -11.12 -15.09
C PRO A 208 -6.93 -10.39 -16.34
N GLU A 209 -8.25 -10.21 -16.44
CA GLU A 209 -8.86 -9.45 -17.53
C GLU A 209 -8.49 -7.98 -17.47
N LEU A 210 -8.52 -7.37 -16.28
CA LEU A 210 -8.06 -6.01 -16.10
C LEU A 210 -6.59 -5.84 -16.49
N LEU A 211 -5.71 -6.76 -16.06
CA LEU A 211 -4.28 -6.67 -16.38
C LEU A 211 -4.02 -6.72 -17.89
N ARG A 212 -4.74 -7.59 -18.62
CA ARG A 212 -4.64 -7.62 -20.08
C ARG A 212 -5.06 -6.29 -20.68
N ALA A 213 -6.24 -5.78 -20.32
CA ALA A 213 -6.74 -4.51 -20.84
C ALA A 213 -5.83 -3.32 -20.51
N VAL A 214 -5.23 -3.29 -19.32
CA VAL A 214 -4.24 -2.27 -18.94
C VAL A 214 -2.97 -2.41 -19.77
N CYS A 215 -2.48 -3.62 -19.99
CA CYS A 215 -1.28 -3.86 -20.80
C CYS A 215 -1.49 -3.57 -22.30
N ASP A 216 -2.72 -3.65 -22.79
CA ASP A 216 -3.09 -3.31 -24.18
C ASP A 216 -3.13 -1.78 -24.42
N VAL A 217 -3.10 -0.95 -23.37
CA VAL A 217 -2.97 0.50 -23.54
C VAL A 217 -1.60 0.81 -24.16
N ASP A 218 -1.60 1.58 -25.26
CA ASP A 218 -0.37 2.00 -25.93
C ASP A 218 0.50 2.88 -25.03
N GLY A 219 1.81 2.65 -25.07
CA GLY A 219 2.80 3.42 -24.34
C GLY A 219 3.83 2.56 -23.62
N ASP A 220 4.93 3.19 -23.26
CA ASP A 220 6.03 2.59 -22.48
C ASP A 220 5.80 2.86 -20.98
N PHE A 221 5.44 1.81 -20.26
CA PHE A 221 5.19 1.86 -18.82
C PHE A 221 5.28 0.47 -18.18
N LYS A 222 5.37 0.47 -16.85
CA LYS A 222 5.35 -0.74 -16.03
C LYS A 222 4.19 -0.73 -15.06
N VAL A 223 3.72 -1.92 -14.70
CA VAL A 223 2.58 -2.14 -13.80
C VAL A 223 3.01 -2.97 -12.61
N ARG A 224 2.79 -2.44 -11.41
CA ARG A 224 2.91 -3.15 -10.15
C ARG A 224 1.52 -3.54 -9.65
N VAL A 225 1.29 -4.83 -9.48
CA VAL A 225 0.05 -5.34 -8.90
C VAL A 225 0.14 -5.28 -7.37
N GLY A 226 -0.89 -4.77 -6.73
CA GLY A 226 -1.03 -4.71 -5.28
C GLY A 226 -1.16 -6.09 -4.63
N MET A 227 -1.27 -6.11 -3.30
CA MET A 227 -1.35 -7.37 -2.54
C MET A 227 -2.61 -8.17 -2.89
N MET A 228 -2.47 -9.49 -2.83
CA MET A 228 -3.53 -10.48 -3.08
C MET A 228 -3.65 -11.46 -1.91
N THR A 229 -4.87 -11.79 -1.50
CA THR A 229 -5.04 -12.89 -0.53
C THR A 229 -4.90 -14.25 -1.23
N PRO A 230 -4.22 -15.24 -0.61
CA PRO A 230 -3.99 -16.54 -1.22
C PRO A 230 -5.26 -17.25 -1.70
N ASN A 231 -6.32 -17.29 -0.89
CA ASN A 231 -7.58 -17.94 -1.26
C ASN A 231 -8.28 -17.33 -2.49
N MET A 232 -8.06 -16.04 -2.76
CA MET A 232 -8.62 -15.40 -3.96
C MET A 232 -7.67 -15.54 -5.15
N ALA A 233 -6.36 -15.42 -4.93
CA ALA A 233 -5.36 -15.61 -5.96
C ALA A 233 -5.41 -17.05 -6.54
N LEU A 234 -5.61 -18.05 -5.68
CA LEU A 234 -5.71 -19.46 -6.10
C LEU A 234 -6.85 -19.71 -7.10
N LYS A 235 -7.99 -19.02 -6.95
CA LYS A 235 -9.15 -19.17 -7.84
C LYS A 235 -8.89 -18.68 -9.27
N ILE A 236 -7.91 -17.83 -9.46
CA ILE A 236 -7.59 -17.21 -10.75
C ILE A 236 -6.14 -17.50 -11.18
N LEU A 237 -5.47 -18.47 -10.54
CA LEU A 237 -4.02 -18.66 -10.60
C LEU A 237 -3.49 -18.76 -12.03
N ASP A 238 -4.02 -19.68 -12.86
CA ASP A 238 -3.53 -19.92 -14.22
C ASP A 238 -3.70 -18.68 -15.11
N LYS A 239 -4.88 -18.05 -15.03
CA LYS A 239 -5.17 -16.82 -15.79
C LYS A 239 -4.31 -15.64 -15.31
N LEU A 240 -3.98 -15.62 -14.02
CA LEU A 240 -3.13 -14.58 -13.43
C LEU A 240 -1.68 -14.75 -13.89
N ILE A 241 -1.15 -15.96 -13.88
CA ILE A 241 0.19 -16.28 -14.41
C ILE A 241 0.27 -15.87 -15.88
N GLU A 242 -0.75 -16.17 -16.69
CA GLU A 242 -0.80 -15.77 -18.09
C GLU A 242 -0.75 -14.25 -18.26
N ALA A 243 -1.52 -13.50 -17.45
CA ALA A 243 -1.50 -12.03 -17.48
C ALA A 243 -0.13 -11.45 -17.04
N TYR A 244 0.57 -12.13 -16.13
CA TYR A 244 1.92 -11.73 -15.71
C TYR A 244 3.02 -11.98 -16.74
N LYS A 245 2.75 -12.69 -17.86
CA LYS A 245 3.71 -12.83 -18.95
C LYS A 245 3.98 -11.53 -19.70
N SER A 246 3.03 -10.59 -19.69
CA SER A 246 3.24 -9.26 -20.27
C SER A 246 4.51 -8.60 -19.70
N GLU A 247 5.35 -8.05 -20.58
CA GLU A 247 6.56 -7.33 -20.18
C GLU A 247 6.26 -6.05 -19.39
N LYS A 248 5.05 -5.49 -19.56
CA LYS A 248 4.62 -4.33 -18.81
C LYS A 248 4.37 -4.65 -17.33
N VAL A 249 4.07 -5.91 -16.96
CA VAL A 249 3.85 -6.31 -15.57
C VAL A 249 5.16 -6.67 -14.90
N PHE A 250 5.50 -5.97 -13.81
CA PHE A 250 6.63 -6.35 -12.98
C PHE A 250 6.47 -7.78 -12.45
N LYS A 251 7.53 -8.55 -12.49
CA LYS A 251 7.57 -9.89 -11.90
C LYS A 251 7.71 -9.77 -10.38
N PHE A 252 6.64 -9.29 -9.76
CA PHE A 252 6.50 -9.01 -8.34
C PHE A 252 5.16 -9.52 -7.83
N LEU A 253 5.18 -10.45 -6.88
CA LEU A 253 4.00 -11.02 -6.26
C LEU A 253 3.96 -10.65 -4.78
N HIS A 254 2.94 -9.90 -4.34
CA HIS A 254 2.70 -9.62 -2.93
C HIS A 254 1.55 -10.50 -2.42
N LEU A 255 1.90 -11.55 -1.69
CA LEU A 255 1.00 -12.60 -1.22
C LEU A 255 1.15 -12.78 0.31
N PRO A 256 0.37 -12.10 1.15
CA PRO A 256 0.45 -12.18 2.60
C PRO A 256 0.06 -13.55 3.16
N VAL A 257 1.01 -14.31 3.70
CA VAL A 257 0.73 -15.61 4.34
C VAL A 257 0.20 -15.48 5.75
N GLN A 258 0.59 -14.47 6.49
CA GLN A 258 0.25 -14.12 7.87
C GLN A 258 0.80 -15.07 8.94
N SER A 259 0.74 -16.39 8.78
CA SER A 259 1.27 -17.41 9.69
C SER A 259 1.67 -18.68 8.91
N GLY A 260 2.65 -19.42 9.41
CA GLY A 260 3.03 -20.75 8.89
C GLY A 260 2.27 -21.90 9.56
N ASP A 261 1.23 -21.61 10.35
CA ASP A 261 0.45 -22.63 11.04
C ASP A 261 -1.04 -22.54 10.65
N ASN A 262 -1.59 -23.65 10.16
CA ASN A 262 -2.97 -23.71 9.67
C ASN A 262 -4.03 -23.47 10.78
N GLN A 263 -3.73 -23.80 12.04
CA GLN A 263 -4.64 -23.52 13.16
C GLN A 263 -4.69 -22.00 13.46
N VAL A 264 -3.53 -21.34 13.42
CA VAL A 264 -3.45 -19.88 13.55
C VAL A 264 -4.15 -19.20 12.38
N LEU A 265 -3.95 -19.67 11.14
CA LEU A 265 -4.65 -19.16 9.96
C LEU A 265 -6.18 -19.28 10.10
N ALA A 266 -6.67 -20.43 10.57
CA ALA A 266 -8.10 -20.64 10.82
C ALA A 266 -8.64 -19.67 11.89
N ARG A 267 -7.91 -19.47 13.01
CA ARG A 267 -8.26 -18.48 14.05
C ARG A 267 -8.23 -17.04 13.51
N MET A 268 -7.31 -16.73 12.60
CA MET A 268 -7.25 -15.45 11.88
C MET A 268 -8.41 -15.28 10.87
N ARG A 269 -9.25 -16.30 10.68
CA ARG A 269 -10.28 -16.38 9.62
C ARG A 269 -9.68 -16.19 8.22
N ARG A 270 -8.54 -16.87 7.99
CA ARG A 270 -7.93 -16.97 6.66
C ARG A 270 -8.41 -18.28 6.03
N PHE A 271 -9.05 -18.16 4.86
CA PHE A 271 -9.71 -19.29 4.17
C PHE A 271 -8.75 -19.96 3.17
N TYR A 272 -7.54 -20.21 3.59
CA TYR A 272 -6.50 -20.93 2.85
C TYR A 272 -5.56 -21.62 3.86
N THR A 273 -4.78 -22.56 3.37
CA THR A 273 -3.75 -23.27 4.12
C THR A 273 -2.34 -22.79 3.74
N VAL A 274 -1.35 -23.23 4.49
CA VAL A 274 0.06 -23.03 4.15
C VAL A 274 0.40 -23.69 2.81
N GLU A 275 -0.22 -24.84 2.53
CA GLU A 275 -0.05 -25.60 1.29
C GLU A 275 -0.59 -24.81 0.08
N ASP A 276 -1.75 -24.18 0.20
CA ASP A 276 -2.31 -23.28 -0.83
C ASP A 276 -1.36 -22.11 -1.14
N PHE A 277 -0.78 -21.51 -0.10
CA PHE A 277 0.22 -20.46 -0.27
C PHE A 277 1.46 -20.98 -1.01
N LYS A 278 2.00 -22.14 -0.62
CA LYS A 278 3.14 -22.78 -1.28
C LYS A 278 2.83 -23.09 -2.74
N GLN A 279 1.64 -23.62 -3.03
CA GLN A 279 1.20 -23.92 -4.39
C GLN A 279 1.27 -22.68 -5.29
N ILE A 280 0.74 -21.53 -4.83
CA ILE A 280 0.76 -20.28 -5.61
C ILE A 280 2.20 -19.81 -5.84
N VAL A 281 3.02 -19.79 -4.78
CA VAL A 281 4.43 -19.34 -4.89
C VAL A 281 5.22 -20.23 -5.85
N ASN A 282 5.05 -21.54 -5.78
CA ASN A 282 5.74 -22.49 -6.65
C ASN A 282 5.32 -22.32 -8.12
N ALA A 283 4.02 -22.19 -8.40
CA ALA A 283 3.49 -21.96 -9.74
C ALA A 283 4.04 -20.66 -10.36
N PHE A 284 4.12 -19.58 -9.55
CA PHE A 284 4.71 -18.33 -10.03
C PHE A 284 6.22 -18.42 -10.24
N ARG A 285 6.96 -19.16 -9.40
CA ARG A 285 8.41 -19.38 -9.58
C ARG A 285 8.74 -20.26 -10.77
N GLU A 286 7.90 -21.26 -11.04
CA GLU A 286 8.03 -22.10 -12.24
C GLU A 286 7.85 -21.26 -13.49
N ALA A 287 6.83 -20.39 -13.54
CA ALA A 287 6.58 -19.51 -14.67
C ALA A 287 7.60 -18.37 -14.80
N PHE A 288 8.10 -17.86 -13.66
CA PHE A 288 9.00 -16.70 -13.56
C PHE A 288 10.10 -16.95 -12.54
N PRO A 289 11.21 -17.62 -12.88
CA PRO A 289 12.25 -18.06 -11.93
C PRO A 289 12.87 -16.93 -11.08
N ARG A 290 12.89 -15.71 -11.58
CA ARG A 290 13.42 -14.53 -10.88
C ARG A 290 12.33 -13.58 -10.34
N ILE A 291 11.12 -14.07 -10.13
CA ILE A 291 10.06 -13.25 -9.54
C ILE A 291 10.39 -12.87 -8.09
N THR A 292 10.14 -11.64 -7.73
CA THR A 292 10.21 -11.18 -6.34
C THR A 292 8.94 -11.57 -5.60
N ILE A 293 9.08 -12.34 -4.53
CA ILE A 293 7.97 -12.71 -3.63
C ILE A 293 8.00 -11.82 -2.39
N ALA A 294 6.93 -11.08 -2.17
CA ALA A 294 6.69 -10.31 -0.96
C ALA A 294 5.57 -10.97 -0.14
N THR A 295 5.76 -11.06 1.17
CA THR A 295 4.75 -11.60 2.09
C THR A 295 4.68 -10.79 3.37
N ASP A 296 3.54 -10.91 4.08
CA ASP A 296 3.34 -10.33 5.40
C ASP A 296 3.17 -11.44 6.43
N VAL A 297 3.72 -11.23 7.62
CA VAL A 297 3.58 -12.13 8.77
C VAL A 297 3.17 -11.33 9.99
N ILE A 298 2.17 -11.84 10.70
CA ILE A 298 1.73 -11.31 12.01
C ILE A 298 2.15 -12.29 13.09
N CYS A 299 3.08 -11.89 13.96
CA CYS A 299 3.47 -12.67 15.14
C CYS A 299 2.75 -12.20 16.40
N GLY A 300 2.53 -13.13 17.32
CA GLY A 300 1.87 -12.87 18.61
C GLY A 300 0.34 -12.77 18.47
N PHE A 301 -0.25 -13.42 17.48
CA PHE A 301 -1.71 -13.52 17.37
C PHE A 301 -2.26 -14.33 18.56
N PRO A 302 -3.43 -13.98 19.13
CA PRO A 302 -4.01 -14.72 20.26
C PRO A 302 -4.10 -16.22 19.99
N GLY A 303 -3.48 -17.01 20.88
CA GLY A 303 -3.39 -18.47 20.78
C GLY A 303 -2.31 -18.99 19.84
N GLU A 304 -1.39 -18.16 19.33
CA GLU A 304 -0.19 -18.61 18.63
C GLU A 304 0.77 -19.29 19.62
N THR A 305 0.85 -20.63 19.57
CA THR A 305 1.80 -21.39 20.42
C THR A 305 3.24 -21.17 19.96
N ARG A 306 4.22 -21.69 20.75
CA ARG A 306 5.62 -21.65 20.34
C ARG A 306 5.87 -22.53 19.11
N GLU A 307 5.22 -23.69 19.04
CA GLU A 307 5.29 -24.61 17.90
C GLU A 307 4.73 -23.99 16.63
N ALA A 308 3.59 -23.28 16.73
CA ALA A 308 2.99 -22.56 15.60
C ALA A 308 3.93 -21.44 15.09
N PHE A 309 4.60 -20.75 16.01
CA PHE A 309 5.60 -19.76 15.65
C PHE A 309 6.82 -20.38 14.94
N GLU A 310 7.35 -21.51 15.45
CA GLU A 310 8.46 -22.22 14.79
C GLU A 310 8.08 -22.70 13.37
N LYS A 311 6.84 -23.17 13.15
CA LYS A 311 6.36 -23.49 11.81
C LYS A 311 6.39 -22.27 10.88
N THR A 312 6.12 -21.07 11.40
CA THR A 312 6.22 -19.83 10.62
C THR A 312 7.67 -19.54 10.21
N LEU A 313 8.64 -19.74 11.09
CA LEU A 313 10.06 -19.61 10.76
C LEU A 313 10.48 -20.63 9.69
N HIS A 314 10.12 -21.90 9.87
CA HIS A 314 10.41 -22.96 8.89
C HIS A 314 9.83 -22.67 7.52
N LEU A 315 8.57 -22.18 7.45
CA LEU A 315 7.96 -21.79 6.19
C LEU A 315 8.78 -20.70 5.48
N LEU A 316 9.26 -19.69 6.22
CA LEU A 316 10.07 -18.62 5.64
C LEU A 316 11.45 -19.14 5.18
N GLU A 317 12.06 -20.08 5.91
CA GLU A 317 13.33 -20.73 5.51
C GLU A 317 13.17 -21.59 4.27
N GLU A 318 12.04 -22.29 4.13
CA GLU A 318 11.70 -23.12 2.98
C GLU A 318 11.41 -22.27 1.73
N ILE A 319 10.50 -21.30 1.87
CA ILE A 319 10.03 -20.47 0.75
C ILE A 319 11.04 -19.41 0.35
N LYS A 320 11.85 -18.90 1.29
CA LYS A 320 12.79 -17.79 1.05
C LYS A 320 12.14 -16.64 0.27
N PRO A 321 11.11 -15.97 0.82
CA PRO A 321 10.54 -14.80 0.16
C PRO A 321 11.55 -13.65 0.17
N ASP A 322 11.56 -12.85 -0.90
CA ASP A 322 12.49 -11.72 -1.06
C ASP A 322 12.21 -10.58 -0.07
N ILE A 323 10.94 -10.41 0.29
CA ILE A 323 10.47 -9.37 1.21
C ILE A 323 9.51 -9.99 2.22
N VAL A 324 9.80 -9.82 3.52
CA VAL A 324 8.90 -10.21 4.61
C VAL A 324 8.55 -9.00 5.46
N ASN A 325 7.31 -8.56 5.42
CA ASN A 325 6.80 -7.49 6.27
C ASN A 325 6.37 -8.07 7.62
N VAL A 326 7.24 -8.00 8.61
CA VAL A 326 6.96 -8.49 9.97
C VAL A 326 6.09 -7.48 10.72
N SER A 327 4.99 -7.95 11.27
CA SER A 327 4.08 -7.17 12.12
C SER A 327 3.82 -7.90 13.43
N LYS A 328 3.86 -7.15 14.55
CA LYS A 328 3.30 -7.63 15.81
C LYS A 328 1.79 -7.56 15.75
N PHE A 329 1.10 -8.50 16.34
CA PHE A 329 -0.34 -8.37 16.55
C PHE A 329 -0.65 -7.17 17.46
N PHE A 330 -1.63 -6.41 17.07
CA PHE A 330 -2.21 -5.34 17.87
C PHE A 330 -3.74 -5.46 17.80
N ALA A 331 -4.37 -5.65 18.95
CA ALA A 331 -5.82 -5.62 19.06
C ALA A 331 -6.39 -4.30 18.51
N ARG A 332 -7.33 -4.40 17.57
CA ARG A 332 -8.00 -3.23 16.98
C ARG A 332 -9.43 -3.15 17.45
N PRO A 333 -9.96 -1.93 17.69
CA PRO A 333 -11.35 -1.78 18.11
C PRO A 333 -12.31 -2.53 17.17
N ARG A 334 -13.34 -3.13 17.72
CA ARG A 334 -14.42 -3.84 17.01
C ARG A 334 -13.98 -5.09 16.22
N THR A 335 -12.71 -5.49 16.25
CA THR A 335 -12.27 -6.71 15.57
C THR A 335 -12.49 -7.93 16.46
N PRO A 336 -12.87 -9.10 15.89
CA PRO A 336 -13.00 -10.34 16.67
C PRO A 336 -11.77 -10.67 17.50
N ALA A 337 -10.57 -10.49 16.92
CA ALA A 337 -9.30 -10.82 17.58
C ALA A 337 -9.00 -9.95 18.81
N ALA A 338 -9.66 -8.79 18.98
CA ALA A 338 -9.49 -7.96 20.16
C ALA A 338 -10.04 -8.62 21.45
N ASN A 339 -10.99 -9.55 21.30
CA ASN A 339 -11.67 -10.24 22.40
C ASN A 339 -11.34 -11.74 22.44
N MET A 340 -10.32 -12.19 21.70
CA MET A 340 -9.92 -13.60 21.73
C MET A 340 -9.04 -13.90 22.93
N ASP A 341 -9.26 -15.07 23.53
CA ASP A 341 -8.39 -15.63 24.56
C ASP A 341 -7.03 -16.04 23.99
N GLY A 342 -6.04 -16.13 24.90
CA GLY A 342 -4.67 -16.56 24.53
C GLY A 342 -3.79 -15.41 24.04
N ALA A 343 -4.03 -14.18 24.52
CA ALA A 343 -3.14 -13.06 24.30
C ALA A 343 -1.74 -13.35 24.88
N LEU A 344 -0.69 -13.12 24.09
CA LEU A 344 0.70 -13.37 24.51
C LEU A 344 1.26 -12.17 25.28
N PRO A 345 2.18 -12.40 26.23
CA PRO A 345 2.94 -11.34 26.87
C PRO A 345 3.70 -10.50 25.86
N PHE A 346 3.77 -9.19 26.08
CA PHE A 346 4.47 -8.27 25.16
C PHE A 346 5.95 -8.63 24.96
N SER A 347 6.64 -9.13 25.99
CA SER A 347 8.02 -9.60 25.93
C SER A 347 8.18 -10.72 24.91
N GLU A 348 7.27 -11.70 24.92
CA GLU A 348 7.29 -12.83 24.00
C GLU A 348 7.00 -12.39 22.55
N VAL A 349 5.99 -11.53 22.35
CA VAL A 349 5.70 -10.95 21.03
C VAL A 349 6.90 -10.16 20.50
N LYS A 350 7.62 -9.43 21.37
CA LYS A 350 8.83 -8.69 21.00
C LYS A 350 9.95 -9.65 20.59
N GLU A 351 10.16 -10.73 21.35
CA GLU A 351 11.17 -11.76 21.04
C GLU A 351 10.88 -12.40 19.66
N ARG A 352 9.64 -12.88 19.46
CA ARG A 352 9.20 -13.48 18.20
C ARG A 352 9.41 -12.53 17.01
N SER A 353 8.99 -11.28 17.16
CA SER A 353 9.17 -10.29 16.08
C SER A 353 10.64 -10.01 15.78
N THR A 354 11.52 -10.07 16.78
CA THR A 354 12.96 -9.89 16.60
C THR A 354 13.57 -11.07 15.85
N ARG A 355 13.20 -12.31 16.21
CA ARG A 355 13.65 -13.53 15.50
C ARG A 355 13.19 -13.51 14.04
N LEU A 356 11.91 -13.22 13.77
CA LEU A 356 11.37 -13.08 12.43
C LEU A 356 12.09 -12.00 11.61
N SER A 357 12.34 -10.83 12.20
CA SER A 357 13.01 -9.74 11.48
C SER A 357 14.46 -10.08 11.13
N ARG A 358 15.18 -10.81 12.01
CA ARG A 358 16.54 -11.28 11.73
C ARG A 358 16.53 -12.30 10.59
N LEU A 359 15.62 -13.27 10.62
CA LEU A 359 15.48 -14.26 9.55
C LEU A 359 15.11 -13.58 8.22
N ALA A 360 14.13 -12.70 8.23
CA ALA A 360 13.71 -11.93 7.06
C ALA A 360 14.88 -11.13 6.45
N SER A 361 15.67 -10.45 7.29
CA SER A 361 16.84 -9.69 6.82
C SER A 361 17.92 -10.59 6.22
N LYS A 362 18.16 -11.77 6.80
CA LYS A 362 19.10 -12.76 6.27
C LYS A 362 18.64 -13.26 4.90
N ILE A 363 17.38 -13.68 4.78
CA ILE A 363 16.81 -14.18 3.52
C ILE A 363 16.84 -13.10 2.45
N ALA A 364 16.43 -11.87 2.79
CA ALA A 364 16.44 -10.75 1.86
C ALA A 364 17.84 -10.47 1.28
N LEU A 365 18.88 -10.51 2.13
CA LEU A 365 20.27 -10.37 1.68
C LEU A 365 20.68 -11.53 0.76
N GLU A 366 20.41 -12.79 1.15
CA GLU A 366 20.68 -13.97 0.31
C GLU A 366 20.04 -13.83 -1.07
N LYS A 367 18.75 -13.47 -1.13
CA LYS A 367 18.01 -13.26 -2.38
C LYS A 367 18.54 -12.09 -3.21
N ASN A 368 18.99 -11.02 -2.57
CA ASN A 368 19.59 -9.89 -3.28
C ASN A 368 20.99 -10.19 -3.78
N MET A 369 21.78 -11.01 -3.10
CA MET A 369 23.11 -11.46 -3.57
C MET A 369 23.04 -12.23 -4.90
N GLU A 370 21.93 -12.91 -5.22
CA GLU A 370 21.70 -13.59 -6.49
C GLU A 370 21.68 -12.62 -7.70
N TRP A 371 21.54 -11.30 -7.43
CA TRP A 371 21.49 -10.25 -8.46
C TRP A 371 22.87 -9.61 -8.74
N VAL A 372 23.91 -9.87 -7.94
CA VAL A 372 25.24 -9.31 -8.19
C VAL A 372 25.77 -9.80 -9.54
N GLY A 373 26.24 -8.88 -10.38
CA GLY A 373 26.66 -9.15 -11.74
C GLY A 373 25.53 -9.15 -12.79
N TRP A 374 24.25 -9.03 -12.37
CA TRP A 374 23.15 -8.91 -13.31
C TRP A 374 23.22 -7.60 -14.10
N GLU A 375 23.01 -7.71 -15.42
CA GLU A 375 22.87 -6.58 -16.33
C GLU A 375 21.46 -6.52 -16.91
N GLY A 376 20.93 -5.33 -17.05
CA GLY A 376 19.62 -5.11 -17.64
C GLY A 376 19.09 -3.72 -17.40
N GLU A 377 17.84 -3.51 -17.75
CA GLU A 377 17.19 -2.20 -17.67
C GLU A 377 16.51 -2.00 -16.32
N ILE A 378 16.56 -0.76 -15.83
CA ILE A 378 15.80 -0.27 -14.69
C ILE A 378 15.05 1.01 -15.09
N LEU A 379 13.80 1.14 -14.63
CA LEU A 379 13.04 2.39 -14.71
C LEU A 379 13.32 3.20 -13.44
N ILE A 380 13.85 4.40 -13.57
CA ILE A 380 14.09 5.29 -12.43
C ILE A 380 12.77 5.92 -11.99
N ASP A 381 12.32 5.56 -10.79
CA ASP A 381 11.02 5.94 -10.24
C ASP A 381 11.08 6.92 -9.07
N GLU A 382 12.24 7.06 -8.40
CA GLU A 382 12.35 7.96 -7.25
C GLU A 382 13.79 8.51 -7.07
N PRO A 383 13.95 9.70 -6.45
CA PRO A 383 15.26 10.15 -5.99
C PRO A 383 15.72 9.27 -4.81
N GLY A 384 17.02 9.01 -4.75
CA GLY A 384 17.61 8.29 -3.62
C GLY A 384 17.72 9.18 -2.37
N THR A 385 17.97 8.55 -1.22
CA THR A 385 18.13 9.26 0.07
C THR A 385 19.42 10.09 0.15
N VAL A 386 20.43 9.72 -0.64
CA VAL A 386 21.71 10.45 -0.72
C VAL A 386 21.65 11.41 -1.92
N PRO A 387 22.02 12.68 -1.77
CA PRO A 387 22.08 13.61 -2.90
C PRO A 387 22.90 13.05 -4.08
N GLY A 388 22.37 13.18 -5.29
CA GLY A 388 22.99 12.61 -6.50
C GLY A 388 22.84 11.10 -6.65
N SER A 389 21.94 10.46 -5.89
CA SER A 389 21.55 9.08 -6.11
C SER A 389 20.10 8.98 -6.60
N TRP A 390 19.80 7.92 -7.34
CA TRP A 390 18.51 7.63 -7.92
C TRP A 390 18.16 6.17 -7.66
N VAL A 391 16.89 5.88 -7.44
CA VAL A 391 16.39 4.51 -7.31
C VAL A 391 15.59 4.15 -8.54
N GLY A 392 15.86 2.99 -9.10
CA GLY A 392 15.08 2.43 -10.19
C GLY A 392 14.62 1.02 -9.88
N ARG A 393 13.65 0.55 -10.66
CA ARG A 393 13.09 -0.80 -10.56
C ARG A 393 13.46 -1.61 -11.79
N ASN A 394 14.00 -2.81 -11.55
CA ASN A 394 14.17 -3.78 -12.63
C ASN A 394 12.86 -4.53 -12.92
N PHE A 395 12.87 -5.44 -13.88
CA PHE A 395 11.69 -6.22 -14.26
C PHE A 395 11.07 -7.02 -13.10
N ALA A 396 11.86 -7.38 -12.08
CA ALA A 396 11.42 -8.07 -10.86
C ALA A 396 11.09 -7.11 -9.70
N TYR A 397 10.96 -5.81 -9.97
CA TYR A 397 10.67 -4.77 -8.99
C TYR A 397 11.73 -4.62 -7.89
N LYS A 398 12.96 -5.10 -8.11
CA LYS A 398 14.07 -4.89 -7.18
C LYS A 398 14.51 -3.43 -7.21
N PRO A 399 14.64 -2.77 -6.04
CA PRO A 399 15.17 -1.41 -5.98
C PRO A 399 16.68 -1.43 -6.24
N VAL A 400 17.11 -0.69 -7.25
CA VAL A 400 18.52 -0.52 -7.61
C VAL A 400 18.91 0.94 -7.47
N VAL A 401 19.88 1.23 -6.62
CA VAL A 401 20.43 2.57 -6.41
C VAL A 401 21.57 2.79 -7.41
N VAL A 402 21.49 3.87 -8.17
CA VAL A 402 22.55 4.34 -9.08
C VAL A 402 22.93 5.78 -8.76
N LYS A 403 24.16 6.18 -9.08
CA LYS A 403 24.66 7.56 -8.88
C LYS A 403 24.67 8.32 -10.20
N SER A 404 24.18 9.56 -10.16
CA SER A 404 24.26 10.50 -11.31
C SER A 404 24.03 11.92 -10.84
N ALA A 405 24.82 12.84 -11.44
CA ALA A 405 24.67 14.27 -11.20
C ALA A 405 23.49 14.89 -11.98
N ILE A 406 23.00 14.22 -13.03
CA ILE A 406 21.84 14.68 -13.80
C ILE A 406 20.56 14.05 -13.28
N ASN A 407 19.43 14.70 -13.55
CA ASN A 407 18.11 14.17 -13.23
C ASN A 407 17.79 12.96 -14.12
N LEU A 408 17.57 11.83 -13.49
CA LEU A 408 17.26 10.56 -14.16
C LEU A 408 15.78 10.13 -14.00
N LEU A 409 14.97 10.87 -13.27
CA LEU A 409 13.59 10.49 -12.98
C LEU A 409 12.78 10.22 -14.26
N GLY A 410 12.11 9.08 -14.33
CA GLY A 410 11.33 8.62 -15.48
C GLY A 410 12.15 8.03 -16.64
N LYS A 411 13.47 7.96 -16.52
CA LYS A 411 14.31 7.35 -17.55
C LYS A 411 14.49 5.86 -17.34
N THR A 412 14.50 5.10 -18.41
CA THR A 412 14.93 3.70 -18.43
C THR A 412 16.43 3.66 -18.77
N LEU A 413 17.20 2.95 -17.96
CA LEU A 413 18.66 2.90 -18.07
C LEU A 413 19.16 1.47 -17.99
N ARG A 414 20.15 1.12 -18.78
CA ARG A 414 20.87 -0.13 -18.65
C ARG A 414 21.94 -0.02 -17.58
N ILE A 415 21.95 -1.00 -16.67
CA ILE A 415 22.87 -1.01 -15.51
C ILE A 415 23.49 -2.38 -15.32
N ARG A 416 24.59 -2.41 -14.52
CA ARG A 416 25.13 -3.63 -13.93
C ARG A 416 25.03 -3.53 -12.42
N VAL A 417 24.53 -4.57 -11.74
CA VAL A 417 24.49 -4.64 -10.29
C VAL A 417 25.87 -4.99 -9.75
N LEU A 418 26.38 -4.14 -8.85
CA LEU A 418 27.71 -4.29 -8.26
C LEU A 418 27.66 -4.88 -6.85
N LYS A 419 26.65 -4.46 -6.04
CA LYS A 419 26.53 -4.84 -4.63
C LYS A 419 25.08 -5.10 -4.26
N ALA A 420 24.89 -5.94 -3.23
CA ALA A 420 23.58 -6.24 -2.68
C ALA A 420 23.54 -5.91 -1.17
N PHE A 421 22.41 -5.36 -0.76
CA PHE A 421 22.05 -5.06 0.62
C PHE A 421 20.72 -5.73 0.98
N GLN A 422 20.33 -5.70 2.23
CA GLN A 422 19.06 -6.30 2.66
C GLN A 422 17.83 -5.66 1.99
N THR A 423 17.90 -4.36 1.69
CA THR A 423 16.76 -3.57 1.21
C THR A 423 16.86 -3.13 -0.25
N HIS A 424 18.06 -3.16 -0.84
CA HIS A 424 18.31 -2.65 -2.20
C HIS A 424 19.56 -3.27 -2.82
N LEU A 425 19.74 -3.01 -4.09
CA LEU A 425 20.94 -3.28 -4.86
C LEU A 425 21.65 -1.95 -5.15
N GLU A 426 22.96 -1.97 -5.36
CA GLU A 426 23.71 -0.86 -5.94
C GLU A 426 24.19 -1.27 -7.33
N GLY A 427 24.07 -0.37 -8.28
CA GLY A 427 24.50 -0.59 -9.66
C GLY A 427 25.26 0.58 -10.26
N GLU A 428 25.93 0.31 -11.35
CA GLU A 428 26.53 1.31 -12.25
C GLU A 428 25.76 1.40 -13.55
N ILE A 429 25.68 2.61 -14.10
CA ILE A 429 25.05 2.84 -15.41
C ILE A 429 26.02 2.39 -16.47
N LEU A 430 25.55 1.56 -17.41
CA LEU A 430 26.28 1.14 -18.58
C LEU A 430 26.07 2.16 -19.71
N SER A 431 27.15 2.46 -20.41
CA SER A 431 27.16 3.38 -21.57
C SER A 431 26.40 2.83 -22.76
#